data_531ed35804c62d65c3dcdb9bee4fb7e6
#
_entry.id   531ed35804c62d65c3dcdb9bee4fb7e6
#
_cell.length_a   1.000
_cell.length_b   1.000
_cell.length_c   1.000
_cell.angle_alpha   90.00
_cell.angle_beta   90.00
_cell.angle_gamma   90.00
#
_symmetry.space_group_name_H-M   'P 1'
#
loop_
_entity.id
_entity.type
_entity.pdbx_description
1 polymer ?
#
loop_
_entity_poly.entity_id
_entity_poly.type
_entity_poly.pdbx_seq_one_letter_code
_entity_poly.pdbx_strand_id
1 'polypeptide(L)'
;MQKISLLIACALTLAFALGNHMPQAPARIGCAWPLSTCPVCLKPLGATPVIKIIDDPKDPSLNGREIRFESEQCAATFEIDRAKYLKPANEQMVREQLPQYPAINCVVMPDESLTDPNSANAGKGENIIVGNRLVRTCCGQCARRVRRDPVKWLAQVDKGIVADQGAKYPLKVCVISGAPLPSEPVNVFIGSRLVEVATPADALKAQQNPIETLAKLDAAIAALKPSAEKKPSTDAPPIAKPDAK
;
A
#
# COMPACT_ATOMS: atom_id res chain seq x y z
N MET A 1 -46.70 73.95 -4.07
CA MET A 1 -46.09 72.94 -3.17
C MET A 1 -46.04 71.62 -3.93
N GLN A 2 -44.91 71.38 -4.59
CA GLN A 2 -44.68 70.20 -5.48
C GLN A 2 -43.93 69.14 -4.70
N LYS A 3 -44.52 67.97 -4.53
CA LYS A 3 -43.86 66.81 -3.91
C LYS A 3 -43.15 66.02 -5.01
N ILE A 4 -41.85 66.02 -4.95
CA ILE A 4 -40.96 65.20 -5.82
C ILE A 4 -40.79 63.83 -5.14
N SER A 5 -41.39 62.80 -5.73
CA SER A 5 -41.19 61.43 -5.34
C SER A 5 -39.91 60.86 -6.01
N LEU A 6 -38.92 60.53 -5.19
CA LEU A 6 -37.65 59.90 -5.63
C LEU A 6 -37.86 58.39 -5.67
N LEU A 7 -37.94 57.81 -6.86
CA LEU A 7 -37.92 56.35 -7.10
C LEU A 7 -36.49 55.87 -7.12
N ILE A 8 -36.08 55.16 -6.04
CA ILE A 8 -34.78 54.46 -5.98
C ILE A 8 -35.00 53.10 -6.66
N ALA A 9 -34.44 52.95 -7.87
CA ALA A 9 -34.35 51.67 -8.54
C ALA A 9 -33.20 50.84 -7.93
N CYS A 10 -33.54 49.80 -7.20
CA CYS A 10 -32.62 48.83 -6.64
C CYS A 10 -32.29 47.80 -7.73
N ALA A 11 -31.17 47.98 -8.44
CA ALA A 11 -30.67 47.00 -9.40
C ALA A 11 -29.99 45.88 -8.60
N LEU A 12 -30.67 44.75 -8.40
CA LEU A 12 -30.06 43.53 -7.92
C LEU A 12 -29.16 42.96 -9.02
N THR A 13 -27.86 43.18 -8.93
CA THR A 13 -26.85 42.44 -9.71
C THR A 13 -26.71 41.02 -9.15
N LEU A 14 -27.37 40.07 -9.80
CA LEU A 14 -27.12 38.63 -9.58
C LEU A 14 -25.77 38.31 -10.14
N ALA A 15 -24.71 38.32 -9.30
CA ALA A 15 -23.41 37.78 -9.62
C ALA A 15 -23.53 36.25 -9.63
N PHE A 16 -23.72 35.65 -10.80
CA PHE A 16 -23.51 34.22 -11.00
C PHE A 16 -22.02 33.92 -10.74
N ALA A 17 -21.70 33.44 -9.56
CA ALA A 17 -20.44 32.82 -9.27
C ALA A 17 -20.38 31.49 -10.07
N LEU A 18 -19.87 31.57 -11.29
CA LEU A 18 -19.39 30.39 -12.03
C LEU A 18 -18.17 29.87 -11.24
N GLY A 19 -18.45 29.07 -10.25
CA GLY A 19 -17.40 28.28 -9.58
C GLY A 19 -16.73 27.41 -10.63
N ASN A 20 -15.50 27.75 -11.00
CA ASN A 20 -14.63 26.86 -11.76
C ASN A 20 -14.44 25.59 -10.93
N HIS A 21 -15.35 24.64 -11.12
CA HIS A 21 -15.20 23.29 -10.58
C HIS A 21 -14.12 22.62 -11.43
N MET A 22 -12.85 22.88 -11.07
CA MET A 22 -11.76 22.09 -11.61
C MET A 22 -12.00 20.64 -11.15
N PRO A 23 -12.04 19.67 -12.07
CA PRO A 23 -12.18 18.28 -11.69
C PRO A 23 -11.03 17.93 -10.73
N GLN A 24 -11.38 17.68 -9.50
CA GLN A 24 -10.43 17.26 -8.49
C GLN A 24 -10.04 15.81 -8.81
N ALA A 25 -8.74 15.54 -8.94
CA ALA A 25 -8.26 14.19 -9.11
C ALA A 25 -8.83 13.28 -8.02
N PRO A 26 -9.21 12.03 -8.33
CA PRO A 26 -9.78 11.13 -7.35
C PRO A 26 -8.80 10.92 -6.18
N ALA A 27 -9.35 10.78 -4.97
CA ALA A 27 -8.54 10.44 -3.81
C ALA A 27 -7.89 9.07 -4.02
N ARG A 28 -6.62 8.93 -3.59
CA ARG A 28 -5.94 7.64 -3.65
C ARG A 28 -6.66 6.61 -2.79
N ILE A 29 -6.89 5.41 -3.35
CA ILE A 29 -7.34 4.22 -2.61
C ILE A 29 -6.15 3.27 -2.36
N GLY A 30 -6.21 2.53 -1.26
CA GLY A 30 -5.17 1.56 -0.88
C GLY A 30 -3.85 2.23 -0.47
N CYS A 31 -2.73 1.74 -1.00
CA CYS A 31 -1.41 2.28 -0.69
C CYS A 31 -0.74 2.92 -1.91
N ALA A 32 0.32 3.70 -1.66
CA ALA A 32 1.18 4.20 -2.72
C ALA A 32 1.80 3.04 -3.51
N TRP A 33 2.33 3.34 -4.69
CA TRP A 33 2.98 2.35 -5.56
C TRP A 33 4.14 1.66 -4.83
N PRO A 34 4.06 0.34 -4.57
CA PRO A 34 5.02 -0.34 -3.70
C PRO A 34 6.24 -0.91 -4.43
N LEU A 35 6.26 -0.86 -5.78
CA LEU A 35 7.37 -1.40 -6.57
C LEU A 35 8.44 -0.35 -6.82
N SER A 36 9.70 -0.77 -6.86
CA SER A 36 10.85 0.11 -7.11
C SER A 36 11.06 0.45 -8.58
N THR A 37 10.28 -0.14 -9.48
CA THR A 37 10.43 0.01 -10.92
C THR A 37 9.22 0.64 -11.58
N CYS A 38 9.45 1.33 -12.70
CA CYS A 38 8.42 1.82 -13.59
C CYS A 38 7.72 0.63 -14.29
N PRO A 39 6.38 0.58 -14.34
CA PRO A 39 5.67 -0.54 -14.98
C PRO A 39 5.84 -0.58 -16.51
N VAL A 40 6.27 0.52 -17.12
CA VAL A 40 6.38 0.63 -18.59
C VAL A 40 7.79 0.26 -19.08
N CYS A 41 8.81 0.93 -18.57
CA CYS A 41 10.20 0.74 -19.03
C CYS A 41 11.02 -0.20 -18.14
N LEU A 42 10.47 -0.63 -16.99
CA LEU A 42 11.08 -1.51 -15.98
C LEU A 42 12.35 -0.94 -15.34
N LYS A 43 12.69 0.31 -15.62
CA LYS A 43 13.81 1.00 -14.97
C LYS A 43 13.48 1.34 -13.52
N PRO A 44 14.48 1.43 -12.65
CA PRO A 44 14.29 1.93 -11.28
C PRO A 44 13.62 3.30 -11.29
N LEU A 45 12.71 3.52 -10.34
CA LEU A 45 12.14 4.84 -10.09
C LEU A 45 13.21 5.72 -9.46
N GLY A 46 13.39 6.93 -10.00
CA GLY A 46 14.28 7.93 -9.43
C GLY A 46 13.73 8.54 -8.13
N ALA A 47 14.47 9.49 -7.57
CA ALA A 47 14.07 10.20 -6.34
C ALA A 47 12.76 11.01 -6.51
N THR A 48 12.44 11.42 -7.72
CA THR A 48 11.25 12.21 -8.07
C THR A 48 10.44 11.53 -9.19
N PRO A 49 9.78 10.40 -8.91
CA PRO A 49 8.98 9.71 -9.92
C PRO A 49 7.76 10.54 -10.31
N VAL A 50 7.30 10.37 -11.54
CA VAL A 50 6.01 10.90 -11.97
C VAL A 50 4.90 10.08 -11.31
N ILE A 51 4.02 10.74 -10.57
CA ILE A 51 2.93 10.11 -9.84
C ILE A 51 1.62 10.43 -10.55
N LYS A 52 0.86 9.40 -10.89
CA LYS A 52 -0.51 9.54 -11.43
C LYS A 52 -1.50 8.75 -10.57
N ILE A 53 -2.65 9.34 -10.32
CA ILE A 53 -3.81 8.64 -9.75
C ILE A 53 -4.75 8.35 -10.91
N ILE A 54 -5.10 7.08 -11.11
CA ILE A 54 -6.03 6.68 -12.17
C ILE A 54 -7.40 7.28 -11.88
N ASP A 55 -7.93 8.02 -12.83
CA ASP A 55 -9.32 8.52 -12.84
C ASP A 55 -10.12 7.68 -13.82
N ASP A 56 -10.80 6.67 -13.32
CA ASP A 56 -11.65 5.77 -14.12
C ASP A 56 -12.91 5.37 -13.34
N PRO A 57 -13.91 6.25 -13.29
CA PRO A 57 -15.15 5.98 -12.57
C PRO A 57 -15.95 4.79 -13.11
N LYS A 58 -15.62 4.30 -14.32
CA LYS A 58 -16.26 3.11 -14.92
C LYS A 58 -15.65 1.81 -14.40
N ASP A 59 -14.38 1.85 -13.95
CA ASP A 59 -13.73 0.73 -13.31
C ASP A 59 -13.33 1.08 -11.86
N PRO A 60 -14.21 0.82 -10.87
CA PRO A 60 -13.92 1.11 -9.47
C PRO A 60 -12.66 0.43 -8.94
N SER A 61 -12.22 -0.67 -9.55
CA SER A 61 -11.02 -1.39 -9.11
C SER A 61 -9.72 -0.68 -9.51
N LEU A 62 -9.78 0.20 -10.50
CA LEU A 62 -8.66 1.03 -10.96
C LEU A 62 -8.78 2.48 -10.48
N ASN A 63 -10.00 2.98 -10.29
CA ASN A 63 -10.23 4.36 -9.88
C ASN A 63 -9.55 4.67 -8.54
N GLY A 64 -8.79 5.76 -8.46
CA GLY A 64 -8.03 6.13 -7.28
C GLY A 64 -6.72 5.34 -7.08
N ARG A 65 -6.33 4.45 -7.99
CA ARG A 65 -5.07 3.72 -7.90
C ARG A 65 -3.88 4.61 -8.26
N GLU A 66 -2.89 4.68 -7.39
CA GLU A 66 -1.62 5.38 -7.65
C GLU A 66 -0.69 4.52 -8.49
N ILE A 67 -0.08 5.12 -9.51
CA ILE A 67 1.00 4.51 -10.30
C ILE A 67 2.18 5.48 -10.32
N ARG A 68 3.41 4.95 -10.27
CA ARG A 68 4.65 5.74 -10.37
C ARG A 68 5.42 5.36 -11.63
N PHE A 69 5.87 6.38 -12.34
CA PHE A 69 6.60 6.24 -13.58
C PHE A 69 7.98 6.91 -13.48
N GLU A 70 8.90 6.43 -14.27
CA GLU A 70 10.24 7.02 -14.39
C GLU A 70 10.18 8.39 -15.10
N SER A 71 9.22 8.56 -16.04
CA SER A 71 9.07 9.79 -16.84
C SER A 71 7.63 10.03 -17.27
N GLU A 72 7.32 11.26 -17.69
CA GLU A 72 6.01 11.62 -18.28
C GLU A 72 5.74 10.84 -19.58
N GLN A 73 6.78 10.49 -20.35
CA GLN A 73 6.62 9.66 -21.54
C GLN A 73 6.16 8.25 -21.18
N CYS A 74 6.67 7.65 -20.11
CA CYS A 74 6.18 6.38 -19.59
C CYS A 74 4.74 6.49 -19.14
N ALA A 75 4.36 7.58 -18.45
CA ALA A 75 2.97 7.81 -18.05
C ALA A 75 2.03 7.91 -19.27
N ALA A 76 2.41 8.64 -20.31
CA ALA A 76 1.65 8.73 -21.55
C ALA A 76 1.54 7.38 -22.26
N THR A 77 2.62 6.60 -22.30
CA THR A 77 2.63 5.26 -22.91
C THR A 77 1.71 4.28 -22.16
N PHE A 78 1.68 4.39 -20.82
CA PHE A 78 0.80 3.58 -19.97
C PHE A 78 -0.68 3.78 -20.31
N GLU A 79 -1.11 5.01 -20.60
CA GLU A 79 -2.50 5.33 -20.91
C GLU A 79 -3.00 4.67 -22.22
N ILE A 80 -2.10 4.31 -23.13
CA ILE A 80 -2.46 3.65 -24.40
C ILE A 80 -2.94 2.22 -24.16
N ASP A 81 -2.32 1.50 -23.21
CA ASP A 81 -2.70 0.12 -22.88
C ASP A 81 -2.39 -0.17 -21.41
N ARG A 82 -3.24 0.32 -20.51
CA ARG A 82 -3.09 0.13 -19.06
C ARG A 82 -3.00 -1.35 -18.67
N ALA A 83 -3.80 -2.20 -19.32
CA ALA A 83 -3.89 -3.63 -18.99
C ALA A 83 -2.56 -4.36 -19.23
N LYS A 84 -1.90 -4.04 -20.34
CA LYS A 84 -0.58 -4.58 -20.70
C LYS A 84 0.47 -4.37 -19.61
N TYR A 85 0.51 -3.16 -19.05
CA TYR A 85 1.52 -2.77 -18.06
C TYR A 85 1.12 -3.13 -16.62
N LEU A 86 -0.18 -3.14 -16.32
CA LEU A 86 -0.66 -3.53 -14.99
C LEU A 86 -0.57 -5.04 -14.74
N LYS A 87 -0.71 -5.88 -15.77
CA LYS A 87 -0.68 -7.33 -15.59
C LYS A 87 0.63 -7.80 -14.94
N PRO A 88 1.82 -7.58 -15.50
CA PRO A 88 3.08 -8.01 -14.89
C PRO A 88 3.35 -7.34 -13.54
N ALA A 89 2.98 -6.06 -13.38
CA ALA A 89 3.12 -5.36 -12.11
C ALA A 89 2.22 -5.96 -11.02
N ASN A 90 0.99 -6.33 -11.35
CA ASN A 90 0.09 -7.01 -10.42
C ASN A 90 0.62 -8.39 -10.02
N GLU A 91 1.14 -9.16 -10.96
CA GLU A 91 1.77 -10.46 -10.70
C GLU A 91 2.96 -10.31 -9.74
N GLN A 92 3.78 -9.28 -9.93
CA GLN A 92 4.88 -8.97 -9.01
C GLN A 92 4.35 -8.59 -7.62
N MET A 93 3.37 -7.69 -7.53
CA MET A 93 2.76 -7.31 -6.25
C MET A 93 2.15 -8.51 -5.52
N VAL A 94 1.52 -9.44 -6.24
CA VAL A 94 0.99 -10.67 -5.64
C VAL A 94 2.13 -11.49 -5.03
N ARG A 95 3.23 -11.73 -5.79
CA ARG A 95 4.38 -12.50 -5.29
C ARG A 95 5.01 -11.88 -4.04
N GLU A 96 5.12 -10.55 -4.01
CA GLU A 96 5.76 -9.85 -2.89
C GLU A 96 4.85 -9.74 -1.65
N GLN A 97 3.54 -9.62 -1.84
CA GLN A 97 2.59 -9.41 -0.74
C GLN A 97 2.01 -10.70 -0.16
N LEU A 98 1.99 -11.80 -0.94
CA LEU A 98 1.38 -13.05 -0.53
C LEU A 98 2.01 -13.66 0.74
N PRO A 99 3.33 -13.66 0.94
CA PRO A 99 3.95 -14.20 2.15
C PRO A 99 3.57 -13.47 3.44
N GLN A 100 3.14 -12.21 3.33
CA GLN A 100 2.75 -11.35 4.45
C GLN A 100 1.23 -11.19 4.57
N TYR A 101 0.46 -11.89 3.73
CA TYR A 101 -0.99 -11.76 3.74
C TYR A 101 -1.59 -12.46 4.98
N PRO A 102 -2.38 -11.75 5.83
CA PRO A 102 -2.72 -12.23 7.16
C PRO A 102 -3.77 -13.33 7.19
N ALA A 103 -4.60 -13.42 6.13
CA ALA A 103 -5.79 -14.26 6.16
C ALA A 103 -5.59 -15.57 5.38
N ILE A 104 -6.02 -16.65 5.98
CA ILE A 104 -6.17 -17.95 5.30
C ILE A 104 -7.59 -18.15 4.73
N ASN A 105 -8.50 -17.21 5.00
CA ASN A 105 -9.90 -17.24 4.56
C ASN A 105 -10.19 -16.12 3.55
N CYS A 106 -11.28 -16.32 2.80
CA CYS A 106 -11.76 -15.33 1.83
C CYS A 106 -12.23 -14.05 2.54
N VAL A 107 -11.77 -12.89 2.06
CA VAL A 107 -12.16 -11.59 2.64
C VAL A 107 -13.67 -11.33 2.54
N VAL A 108 -14.35 -11.93 1.55
CA VAL A 108 -15.80 -11.75 1.30
C VAL A 108 -16.64 -12.80 2.00
N MET A 109 -16.10 -14.00 2.16
CA MET A 109 -16.74 -15.16 2.82
C MET A 109 -15.79 -15.67 3.90
N PRO A 110 -15.85 -15.14 5.13
CA PRO A 110 -14.87 -15.44 6.18
C PRO A 110 -14.80 -16.91 6.59
N ASP A 111 -15.87 -17.64 6.39
CA ASP A 111 -15.95 -19.09 6.69
C ASP A 111 -15.33 -19.96 5.59
N GLU A 112 -14.97 -19.37 4.44
CA GLU A 112 -14.44 -20.10 3.29
C GLU A 112 -12.91 -20.05 3.29
N SER A 113 -12.28 -21.20 3.53
CA SER A 113 -10.81 -21.32 3.53
C SER A 113 -10.21 -21.16 2.13
N LEU A 114 -9.09 -20.47 2.06
CA LEU A 114 -8.27 -20.31 0.83
C LEU A 114 -7.20 -21.41 0.71
N THR A 115 -7.01 -22.21 1.75
CA THR A 115 -5.92 -23.19 1.85
C THR A 115 -6.40 -24.62 2.07
N ASP A 116 -7.65 -24.82 2.50
CA ASP A 116 -8.23 -26.16 2.68
C ASP A 116 -8.52 -26.80 1.32
N PRO A 117 -7.87 -27.91 0.97
CA PRO A 117 -8.11 -28.61 -0.29
C PRO A 117 -9.53 -29.24 -0.37
N ASN A 118 -10.22 -29.40 0.76
CA ASN A 118 -11.59 -29.93 0.82
C ASN A 118 -12.66 -28.83 0.77
N SER A 119 -12.27 -27.56 0.73
CA SER A 119 -13.21 -26.45 0.56
C SER A 119 -13.95 -26.56 -0.78
N ALA A 120 -15.23 -26.20 -0.80
CA ALA A 120 -16.06 -26.18 -2.01
C ALA A 120 -15.48 -25.32 -3.15
N ASN A 121 -14.63 -24.36 -2.80
CA ASN A 121 -13.94 -23.47 -3.72
C ASN A 121 -12.42 -23.74 -3.83
N ALA A 122 -11.97 -24.93 -3.44
CA ALA A 122 -10.57 -25.31 -3.57
C ALA A 122 -10.06 -25.11 -5.01
N GLY A 123 -8.93 -24.45 -5.17
CA GLY A 123 -8.35 -24.14 -6.48
C GLY A 123 -9.04 -23.07 -7.33
N LYS A 124 -10.18 -22.51 -6.86
CA LYS A 124 -10.94 -21.47 -7.59
C LYS A 124 -10.63 -20.05 -7.10
N GLY A 125 -9.76 -19.92 -6.11
CA GLY A 125 -9.40 -18.64 -5.50
C GLY A 125 -8.68 -17.70 -6.46
N GLU A 126 -8.94 -16.40 -6.31
CA GLU A 126 -8.24 -15.34 -7.04
C GLU A 126 -7.43 -14.48 -6.10
N ASN A 127 -6.20 -14.17 -6.53
CA ASN A 127 -5.36 -13.12 -5.96
C ASN A 127 -5.50 -11.89 -6.83
N ILE A 128 -6.08 -10.82 -6.31
CA ILE A 128 -6.34 -9.59 -7.04
C ILE A 128 -5.64 -8.41 -6.39
N ILE A 129 -5.19 -7.46 -7.21
CA ILE A 129 -4.62 -6.20 -6.73
C ILE A 129 -5.65 -5.09 -6.91
N VAL A 130 -6.01 -4.43 -5.82
CA VAL A 130 -6.82 -3.20 -5.81
C VAL A 130 -6.13 -2.14 -4.94
N GLY A 131 -6.02 -0.92 -5.43
CA GLY A 131 -5.28 0.13 -4.72
C GLY A 131 -3.85 -0.27 -4.34
N ASN A 132 -3.15 -1.02 -5.21
CA ASN A 132 -1.80 -1.55 -5.02
C ASN A 132 -1.66 -2.59 -3.88
N ARG A 133 -2.77 -3.12 -3.40
CA ARG A 133 -2.80 -4.07 -2.29
C ARG A 133 -3.42 -5.39 -2.72
N LEU A 134 -2.84 -6.49 -2.23
CA LEU A 134 -3.36 -7.84 -2.43
C LEU A 134 -4.66 -8.03 -1.67
N VAL A 135 -5.65 -8.58 -2.36
CA VAL A 135 -6.89 -9.10 -1.78
C VAL A 135 -7.10 -10.51 -2.28
N ARG A 136 -7.32 -11.46 -1.37
CA ARG A 136 -7.54 -12.88 -1.71
C ARG A 136 -9.00 -13.25 -1.56
N THR A 137 -9.52 -13.97 -2.53
CA THR A 137 -10.91 -14.41 -2.58
C THR A 137 -11.00 -15.89 -2.95
N CYS A 138 -12.08 -16.58 -2.52
CA CYS A 138 -12.26 -18.00 -2.78
C CYS A 138 -12.75 -18.31 -4.21
N CYS A 139 -13.32 -17.33 -4.91
CA CYS A 139 -13.87 -17.54 -6.25
C CYS A 139 -14.07 -16.23 -7.01
N GLY A 140 -14.31 -16.35 -8.32
CA GLY A 140 -14.54 -15.19 -9.20
C GLY A 140 -15.74 -14.31 -8.84
N GLN A 141 -16.77 -14.88 -8.16
CA GLN A 141 -17.89 -14.04 -7.69
C GLN A 141 -17.46 -13.12 -6.56
N CYS A 142 -16.65 -13.61 -5.61
CA CYS A 142 -16.09 -12.82 -4.54
C CYS A 142 -15.13 -11.76 -5.10
N ALA A 143 -14.29 -12.12 -6.07
CA ALA A 143 -13.41 -11.18 -6.76
C ALA A 143 -14.17 -10.04 -7.44
N ARG A 144 -15.30 -10.34 -8.10
CA ARG A 144 -16.17 -9.28 -8.67
C ARG A 144 -16.76 -8.36 -7.62
N ARG A 145 -17.13 -8.87 -6.42
CA ARG A 145 -17.59 -8.01 -5.31
C ARG A 145 -16.49 -7.07 -4.83
N VAL A 146 -15.27 -7.58 -4.71
CA VAL A 146 -14.11 -6.76 -4.32
C VAL A 146 -13.85 -5.66 -5.35
N ARG A 147 -13.84 -5.98 -6.65
CA ARG A 147 -13.59 -4.98 -7.70
C ARG A 147 -14.68 -3.90 -7.76
N ARG A 148 -15.92 -4.23 -7.39
CA ARG A 148 -17.04 -3.27 -7.37
C ARG A 148 -16.96 -2.27 -6.21
N ASP A 149 -16.44 -2.69 -5.06
CA ASP A 149 -16.34 -1.85 -3.87
C ASP A 149 -14.99 -2.09 -3.16
N PRO A 150 -13.89 -1.62 -3.76
CA PRO A 150 -12.55 -1.89 -3.27
C PRO A 150 -12.29 -1.29 -1.88
N VAL A 151 -12.84 -0.12 -1.58
CA VAL A 151 -12.63 0.58 -0.30
C VAL A 151 -13.15 -0.25 0.86
N LYS A 152 -14.37 -0.80 0.73
CA LYS A 152 -14.98 -1.68 1.73
C LYS A 152 -14.10 -2.89 2.04
N TRP A 153 -13.60 -3.55 1.00
CA TRP A 153 -12.87 -4.80 1.18
C TRP A 153 -11.42 -4.58 1.60
N LEU A 154 -10.79 -3.48 1.20
CA LEU A 154 -9.51 -3.07 1.75
C LEU A 154 -9.61 -2.80 3.25
N ALA A 155 -10.69 -2.18 3.73
CA ALA A 155 -10.92 -1.98 5.17
C ALA A 155 -11.05 -3.31 5.94
N GLN A 156 -11.58 -4.38 5.32
CA GLN A 156 -11.59 -5.71 5.95
C GLN A 156 -10.19 -6.35 5.95
N VAL A 157 -9.42 -6.19 4.88
CA VAL A 157 -8.00 -6.62 4.84
C VAL A 157 -7.20 -5.90 5.92
N ASP A 158 -7.42 -4.59 6.12
CA ASP A 158 -6.75 -3.79 7.17
C ASP A 158 -7.01 -4.35 8.57
N LYS A 159 -8.26 -4.68 8.88
CA LYS A 159 -8.61 -5.31 10.16
C LYS A 159 -7.88 -6.64 10.35
N GLY A 160 -7.78 -7.44 9.28
CA GLY A 160 -7.05 -8.71 9.30
C GLY A 160 -5.55 -8.50 9.54
N ILE A 161 -4.95 -7.51 8.89
CA ILE A 161 -3.52 -7.16 9.08
C ILE A 161 -3.28 -6.71 10.51
N VAL A 162 -4.10 -5.83 11.07
CA VAL A 162 -3.96 -5.36 12.45
C VAL A 162 -4.11 -6.52 13.44
N ALA A 163 -5.09 -7.40 13.24
CA ALA A 163 -5.30 -8.55 14.11
C ALA A 163 -4.12 -9.53 14.10
N ASP A 164 -3.51 -9.77 12.93
CA ASP A 164 -2.38 -10.70 12.81
C ASP A 164 -1.03 -10.06 13.20
N GLN A 165 -0.76 -8.84 12.75
CA GLN A 165 0.55 -8.21 12.86
C GLN A 165 0.67 -7.25 14.04
N GLY A 166 -0.43 -6.61 14.49
CA GLY A 166 -0.41 -5.59 15.53
C GLY A 166 0.08 -6.13 16.89
N ALA A 167 -0.51 -7.22 17.37
CA ALA A 167 -0.09 -7.83 18.64
C ALA A 167 1.36 -8.34 18.64
N LYS A 168 1.91 -8.61 17.46
CA LYS A 168 3.27 -9.12 17.24
C LYS A 168 4.22 -8.04 16.75
N TYR A 169 3.77 -6.77 16.67
CA TYR A 169 4.59 -5.68 16.14
C TYR A 169 5.84 -5.49 17.00
N PRO A 170 7.03 -5.66 16.42
CA PRO A 170 8.24 -5.85 17.26
C PRO A 170 8.85 -4.54 17.72
N LEU A 171 8.52 -3.41 17.09
CA LEU A 171 9.18 -2.14 17.35
C LEU A 171 8.45 -1.35 18.44
N LYS A 172 9.21 -0.55 19.18
CA LYS A 172 8.70 0.40 20.18
C LYS A 172 8.90 1.85 19.77
N VAL A 173 9.54 2.05 18.60
CA VAL A 173 9.82 3.37 18.04
C VAL A 173 9.35 3.45 16.59
N CYS A 174 8.90 4.63 16.21
CA CYS A 174 8.48 4.95 14.84
C CYS A 174 9.68 4.91 13.90
N VAL A 175 9.63 4.11 12.83
CA VAL A 175 10.70 4.00 11.83
C VAL A 175 10.87 5.26 10.97
N ILE A 176 9.92 6.19 11.03
CA ILE A 176 9.95 7.45 10.27
C ILE A 176 10.62 8.56 11.08
N SER A 177 10.19 8.76 12.32
CA SER A 177 10.65 9.88 13.16
C SER A 177 11.62 9.47 14.27
N GLY A 178 11.73 8.17 14.58
CA GLY A 178 12.48 7.68 15.74
C GLY A 178 11.80 7.94 17.09
N ALA A 179 10.63 8.57 17.10
CA ALA A 179 9.88 8.82 18.31
C ALA A 179 9.29 7.51 18.90
N PRO A 180 9.10 7.44 20.23
CA PRO A 180 8.38 6.32 20.84
C PRO A 180 6.99 6.17 20.24
N LEU A 181 6.56 4.91 20.02
CA LEU A 181 5.19 4.63 19.60
C LEU A 181 4.23 4.86 20.77
N PRO A 182 3.10 5.56 20.56
CA PRO A 182 2.07 5.69 21.59
C PRO A 182 1.35 4.36 21.84
N SER A 183 0.52 4.30 22.89
CA SER A 183 -0.33 3.14 23.17
C SER A 183 -1.30 2.80 22.02
N GLU A 184 -1.73 3.81 21.27
CA GLU A 184 -2.55 3.70 20.08
C GLU A 184 -1.79 4.32 18.90
N PRO A 185 -0.92 3.56 18.22
CA PRO A 185 -0.16 4.05 17.09
C PRO A 185 -1.06 4.25 15.85
N VAL A 186 -0.61 5.11 14.95
CA VAL A 186 -1.26 5.26 13.64
C VAL A 186 -0.83 4.12 12.73
N ASN A 187 -1.79 3.34 12.25
CA ASN A 187 -1.56 2.22 11.36
C ASN A 187 -1.44 2.68 9.90
N VAL A 188 -0.36 2.30 9.25
CA VAL A 188 -0.12 2.49 7.82
C VAL A 188 0.01 1.11 7.16
N PHE A 189 -0.69 0.92 6.04
CA PHE A 189 -0.66 -0.32 5.30
C PHE A 189 0.09 -0.13 3.98
N ILE A 190 1.17 -0.89 3.78
CA ILE A 190 1.95 -0.91 2.55
C ILE A 190 1.93 -2.34 2.03
N GLY A 191 1.18 -2.55 0.93
CA GLY A 191 0.85 -3.90 0.51
C GLY A 191 0.11 -4.68 1.60
N SER A 192 0.63 -5.84 2.01
CA SER A 192 0.11 -6.67 3.09
C SER A 192 0.82 -6.45 4.43
N ARG A 193 1.59 -5.38 4.59
CA ARG A 193 2.39 -5.12 5.80
C ARG A 193 1.84 -3.98 6.61
N LEU A 194 1.85 -4.15 7.94
CA LEU A 194 1.58 -3.10 8.92
C LEU A 194 2.86 -2.32 9.21
N VAL A 195 2.74 -1.00 9.22
CA VAL A 195 3.75 -0.07 9.73
C VAL A 195 3.08 0.81 10.77
N GLU A 196 3.46 0.64 12.03
CA GLU A 196 2.98 1.50 13.11
C GLU A 196 3.85 2.76 13.18
N VAL A 197 3.22 3.92 13.22
CA VAL A 197 3.91 5.21 13.30
C VAL A 197 3.35 6.08 14.42
N ALA A 198 4.16 7.04 14.89
CA ALA A 198 3.84 7.82 16.07
C ALA A 198 2.75 8.88 15.82
N THR A 199 2.72 9.46 14.61
CA THR A 199 1.84 10.60 14.31
C THR A 199 1.19 10.48 12.92
N PRO A 200 0.07 11.19 12.66
CA PRO A 200 -0.48 11.30 11.31
C PRO A 200 0.49 11.91 10.28
N ALA A 201 1.38 12.80 10.71
CA ALA A 201 2.42 13.36 9.85
C ALA A 201 3.44 12.30 9.42
N ASP A 202 3.82 11.39 10.34
CA ASP A 202 4.66 10.23 9.99
C ASP A 202 3.95 9.27 9.05
N ALA A 203 2.63 9.08 9.21
CA ALA A 203 1.84 8.25 8.31
C ALA A 203 1.84 8.80 6.88
N LEU A 204 1.71 10.11 6.70
CA LEU A 204 1.81 10.74 5.38
C LEU A 204 3.20 10.51 4.75
N LYS A 205 4.29 10.68 5.52
CA LYS A 205 5.67 10.43 5.04
C LYS A 205 5.86 8.96 4.66
N ALA A 206 5.37 8.03 5.48
CA ALA A 206 5.44 6.60 5.21
C ALA A 206 4.72 6.23 3.89
N GLN A 207 3.55 6.81 3.65
CA GLN A 207 2.79 6.60 2.43
C GLN A 207 3.40 7.28 1.20
N GLN A 208 4.10 8.40 1.36
CA GLN A 208 4.82 9.06 0.27
C GLN A 208 6.01 8.24 -0.22
N ASN A 209 6.69 7.53 0.70
CA ASN A 209 7.91 6.77 0.42
C ASN A 209 7.79 5.30 0.87
N PRO A 210 6.88 4.50 0.25
CA PRO A 210 6.57 3.16 0.72
C PRO A 210 7.78 2.21 0.72
N ILE A 211 8.63 2.29 -0.31
CA ILE A 211 9.80 1.43 -0.45
C ILE A 211 10.84 1.73 0.63
N GLU A 212 11.15 3.00 0.85
CA GLU A 212 12.08 3.43 1.90
C GLU A 212 11.54 3.08 3.29
N THR A 213 10.22 3.27 3.49
CA THR A 213 9.55 2.92 4.75
C THR A 213 9.68 1.44 5.05
N LEU A 214 9.43 0.56 4.08
CA LEU A 214 9.58 -0.88 4.27
C LEU A 214 11.04 -1.27 4.49
N ALA A 215 11.99 -0.66 3.80
CA ALA A 215 13.41 -0.90 4.01
C ALA A 215 13.85 -0.52 5.44
N LYS A 216 13.39 0.62 5.96
CA LYS A 216 13.63 1.04 7.35
C LYS A 216 13.00 0.07 8.35
N LEU A 217 11.76 -0.37 8.09
CA LEU A 217 11.08 -1.36 8.92
C LEU A 217 11.87 -2.68 8.97
N ASP A 218 12.30 -3.19 7.82
CA ASP A 218 13.06 -4.43 7.73
C ASP A 218 14.42 -4.34 8.43
N ALA A 219 15.13 -3.23 8.25
CA ALA A 219 16.40 -2.97 8.93
C ALA A 219 16.22 -2.90 10.46
N ALA A 220 15.18 -2.21 10.93
CA ALA A 220 14.90 -2.12 12.36
C ALA A 220 14.51 -3.48 12.97
N ILE A 221 13.71 -4.28 12.26
CA ILE A 221 13.36 -5.65 12.71
C ILE A 221 14.59 -6.56 12.71
N ALA A 222 15.45 -6.46 11.70
CA ALA A 222 16.69 -7.23 11.63
C ALA A 222 17.64 -6.91 12.80
N ALA A 223 17.70 -5.64 13.21
CA ALA A 223 18.51 -5.20 14.34
C ALA A 223 18.04 -5.75 15.71
N LEU A 224 16.76 -6.16 15.83
CA LEU A 224 16.22 -6.79 17.04
C LEU A 224 16.61 -8.27 17.17
N LYS A 225 17.03 -8.94 16.08
CA LYS A 225 17.49 -10.33 16.14
C LYS A 225 18.89 -10.33 16.77
N PRO A 226 19.13 -11.09 17.85
CA PRO A 226 20.48 -11.22 18.40
C PRO A 226 21.39 -11.72 17.29
N SER A 227 22.55 -11.07 17.15
CA SER A 227 23.59 -11.55 16.22
C SER A 227 23.90 -12.98 16.60
N ALA A 228 23.64 -13.92 15.69
CA ALA A 228 24.00 -15.32 15.88
C ALA A 228 25.46 -15.39 16.28
N GLU A 229 25.73 -16.05 17.40
CA GLU A 229 27.01 -16.21 18.05
C GLU A 229 28.14 -16.35 17.04
N LYS A 230 29.11 -15.44 17.15
CA LYS A 230 30.42 -15.60 16.55
C LYS A 230 31.03 -16.85 17.20
N LYS A 231 31.00 -17.98 16.45
CA LYS A 231 31.60 -19.24 16.86
C LYS A 231 33.01 -18.94 17.35
N PRO A 232 33.41 -19.31 18.59
CA PRO A 232 34.76 -19.07 19.03
C PRO A 232 35.72 -19.82 18.10
N SER A 233 36.70 -19.12 17.57
CA SER A 233 37.80 -19.72 16.83
C SER A 233 38.57 -20.60 17.81
N THR A 234 38.50 -21.89 17.63
CA THR A 234 39.36 -22.86 18.28
C THR A 234 40.73 -22.81 17.61
N ASP A 235 41.49 -21.76 17.87
CA ASP A 235 42.95 -21.81 17.74
C ASP A 235 43.51 -22.49 19.00
N ALA A 236 43.50 -23.82 18.97
CA ALA A 236 44.32 -24.62 19.91
C ALA A 236 45.73 -24.65 19.33
N PRO A 237 46.77 -24.30 20.12
CA PRO A 237 48.18 -24.44 19.71
C PRO A 237 48.54 -25.92 19.50
N PRO A 238 49.44 -26.23 18.58
CA PRO A 238 49.83 -27.63 18.26
C PRO A 238 50.54 -28.24 19.47
N ILE A 239 50.02 -29.40 19.89
CA ILE A 239 50.67 -30.24 20.94
C ILE A 239 51.98 -30.76 20.39
N ALA A 240 53.09 -30.39 21.01
CA ALA A 240 54.42 -30.92 20.74
C ALA A 240 54.48 -32.44 21.03
N LYS A 241 54.99 -33.24 20.10
CA LYS A 241 55.26 -34.65 20.27
C LYS A 241 56.45 -34.84 21.25
N PRO A 242 56.37 -35.77 22.20
CA PRO A 242 57.57 -36.15 23.00
C PRO A 242 58.51 -37.00 22.17
N ASP A 243 59.81 -36.63 22.23
CA ASP A 243 60.90 -37.39 21.62
C ASP A 243 61.03 -38.74 22.28
N ALA A 244 61.09 -39.78 21.44
CA ALA A 244 61.42 -41.15 21.84
C ALA A 244 62.95 -41.29 22.06
N LYS A 245 63.30 -41.80 23.22
CA LYS A 245 64.62 -42.39 23.52
C LYS A 245 64.47 -43.87 23.78
#